data_e9d61686704d79ec01dc6541464e8251
#
_entry.id   e9d61686704d79ec01dc6541464e8251
#
_cell.length_a   1.000
_cell.length_b   1.000
_cell.length_c   1.000
_cell.angle_alpha   90.00
_cell.angle_beta   90.00
_cell.angle_gamma   90.00
#
_symmetry.space_group_name_H-M   'P 1'
#
loop_
_entity.id
_entity.type
_entity.pdbx_description
1 polymer ?
#
loop_
_entity_poly.entity_id
_entity_poly.type
_entity_poly.pdbx_seq_one_letter_code
_entity_poly.pdbx_strand_id
1 'polypeptide(L)'
;MKHVLAGLVLYAVSLSLWAGCFSGTEMAQNSTVTLFEQMSYQKKQTSPWQIAGKNPYNRNNLFNDAGISVTSHCSLKDNVLNLDFSLYGLTWYNVRPTGAFESDTHRSRALIEQLRLVYAVSDHVQLEAGKLKAKPGLFFLHSPSDLISTWYGGFKPTRLYQPQMRSVYPSSSWAAILRADNPDHALSLTLVPRLATIDKPYLSSGNWSASQRGNSSEAWLISYTSHQFSDHTPGVRVLLGESRSVALSDSFRYTPQMTLNAEAAYHTAQRWRHLSDAQRNALERYTFPGSLYQAEDKQGVELAIGGQYASENFDVFGLEYYFQSEGYSRSRWQKQRQLVRFLNTRSGFGPLDRAFDDYKYLMSSEISNTGNKGMLQGKHYLNAWSSLQFAGQTRLQPYLILNLVDNSSLAGLHISTPLSAVSERLELFSGIGAALGSADSEFALFGQSVGLYLGFNYYL
;
A
#
# COMPACT_ATOMS: atom_id res chain seq x y z
N MET A 1 -10.43 17.59 24.24
CA MET A 1 -10.33 17.57 22.77
C MET A 1 -11.27 16.58 22.08
N LYS A 2 -11.45 15.34 22.56
CA LYS A 2 -12.39 14.35 21.93
C LYS A 2 -13.83 14.84 21.81
N HIS A 3 -14.33 15.62 22.79
CA HIS A 3 -15.69 16.13 22.78
C HIS A 3 -15.89 17.41 21.94
N VAL A 4 -14.83 18.13 21.65
CA VAL A 4 -14.88 19.36 20.83
C VAL A 4 -14.96 19.00 19.33
N LEU A 5 -14.23 17.97 18.88
CA LEU A 5 -14.32 17.47 17.50
C LEU A 5 -15.70 16.84 17.21
N ALA A 6 -16.23 16.07 18.16
CA ALA A 6 -17.57 15.49 18.05
C ALA A 6 -18.68 16.56 18.05
N GLY A 7 -18.49 17.64 18.83
CA GLY A 7 -19.41 18.79 18.85
C GLY A 7 -19.40 19.60 17.57
N LEU A 8 -18.25 19.81 16.95
CA LEU A 8 -18.13 20.51 15.66
C LEU A 8 -18.75 19.71 14.51
N VAL A 9 -18.56 18.41 14.50
CA VAL A 9 -19.20 17.51 13.50
C VAL A 9 -20.72 17.50 13.70
N LEU A 10 -21.21 17.42 14.94
CA LEU A 10 -22.65 17.42 15.23
C LEU A 10 -23.31 18.78 14.99
N TYR A 11 -22.63 19.91 15.21
CA TYR A 11 -23.16 21.23 14.92
C TYR A 11 -23.25 21.53 13.43
N ALA A 12 -22.33 20.99 12.63
CA ALA A 12 -22.39 21.04 11.18
C ALA A 12 -23.58 20.20 10.61
N VAL A 13 -24.06 19.21 11.36
CA VAL A 13 -25.18 18.32 10.98
C VAL A 13 -26.57 18.96 11.17
N SER A 14 -26.69 20.02 11.93
CA SER A 14 -28.00 20.63 12.26
C SER A 14 -28.46 21.74 11.32
N LEU A 15 -27.74 22.04 10.26
CA LEU A 15 -28.12 23.05 9.28
C LEU A 15 -28.98 22.43 8.16
N SER A 16 -30.18 22.92 8.01
CA SER A 16 -31.18 22.57 6.98
C SER A 16 -30.76 22.77 5.51
N LEU A 17 -29.43 22.88 5.26
CA LEU A 17 -28.78 23.06 3.95
C LEU A 17 -28.45 21.74 3.25
N TRP A 18 -28.79 20.59 3.84
CA TRP A 18 -28.46 19.26 3.33
C TRP A 18 -29.42 18.74 2.23
N ALA A 19 -30.43 19.53 1.88
CA ALA A 19 -31.51 19.07 1.03
C ALA A 19 -31.06 18.74 -0.41
N GLY A 20 -30.07 19.44 -0.96
CA GLY A 20 -29.61 19.23 -2.32
C GLY A 20 -28.84 17.92 -2.53
N CYS A 21 -27.74 17.75 -1.82
CA CYS A 21 -26.81 16.62 -2.01
C CYS A 21 -27.38 15.23 -1.69
N PHE A 22 -28.38 15.15 -0.84
CA PHE A 22 -29.03 13.90 -0.44
C PHE A 22 -30.41 13.70 -1.09
N SER A 23 -30.79 14.56 -2.03
CA SER A 23 -31.89 14.23 -2.92
C SER A 23 -31.52 13.06 -3.82
N GLY A 24 -32.42 12.10 -4.01
CA GLY A 24 -32.10 10.89 -4.79
C GLY A 24 -31.62 11.19 -6.22
N THR A 25 -32.09 12.31 -6.81
CA THR A 25 -31.69 12.77 -8.15
C THR A 25 -30.30 13.36 -8.20
N GLU A 26 -29.89 14.20 -7.26
CA GLU A 26 -28.53 14.80 -7.22
C GLU A 26 -27.50 13.79 -6.78
N MET A 27 -27.83 12.91 -5.83
CA MET A 27 -26.94 11.81 -5.44
C MET A 27 -26.66 10.88 -6.62
N ALA A 28 -27.65 10.58 -7.45
CA ALA A 28 -27.46 9.76 -8.65
C ALA A 28 -26.58 10.46 -9.70
N GLN A 29 -26.67 11.79 -9.83
CA GLN A 29 -25.86 12.56 -10.78
C GLN A 29 -24.41 12.74 -10.33
N ASN A 30 -24.18 12.86 -9.02
CA ASN A 30 -22.87 13.17 -8.44
C ASN A 30 -22.15 11.94 -7.87
N SER A 31 -22.74 10.74 -8.05
CA SER A 31 -22.16 9.49 -7.56
C SER A 31 -21.85 8.54 -8.70
N THR A 32 -20.75 7.85 -8.57
CA THR A 32 -20.40 6.70 -9.42
C THR A 32 -20.49 5.45 -8.58
N VAL A 33 -21.31 4.51 -9.01
CA VAL A 33 -21.40 3.18 -8.41
C VAL A 33 -20.69 2.19 -9.34
N THR A 34 -19.74 1.45 -8.81
CA THR A 34 -19.02 0.43 -9.58
C THR A 34 -19.22 -0.93 -8.93
N LEU A 35 -19.73 -1.88 -9.70
CA LEU A 35 -19.70 -3.29 -9.34
C LEU A 35 -18.44 -3.90 -9.94
N PHE A 36 -17.73 -4.69 -9.17
CA PHE A 36 -16.55 -5.40 -9.66
C PHE A 36 -16.50 -6.84 -9.19
N GLU A 37 -15.95 -7.68 -10.02
CA GLU A 37 -15.66 -9.07 -9.69
C GLU A 37 -14.33 -9.48 -10.30
N GLN A 38 -13.59 -10.32 -9.57
CA GLN A 38 -12.34 -10.88 -10.02
C GLN A 38 -12.18 -12.30 -9.57
N MET A 39 -11.87 -13.18 -10.48
CA MET A 39 -11.35 -14.49 -10.21
C MET A 39 -9.83 -14.50 -10.39
N SER A 40 -9.09 -15.05 -9.44
CA SER A 40 -7.64 -15.15 -9.49
C SER A 40 -7.15 -16.56 -9.18
N TYR A 41 -6.16 -17.00 -9.93
CA TYR A 41 -5.47 -18.26 -9.74
C TYR A 41 -3.99 -18.02 -9.44
N GLN A 42 -3.44 -18.74 -8.47
CA GLN A 42 -2.01 -18.69 -8.14
C GLN A 42 -1.42 -20.11 -8.17
N LYS A 43 -0.41 -20.31 -9.01
CA LYS A 43 0.45 -21.47 -8.91
C LYS A 43 1.45 -21.23 -7.76
N LYS A 44 1.56 -22.21 -6.87
CA LYS A 44 2.47 -22.14 -5.72
C LYS A 44 3.57 -23.19 -5.87
N GLN A 45 4.72 -22.85 -5.33
CA GLN A 45 5.88 -23.74 -5.19
C GLN A 45 6.23 -23.91 -3.71
N THR A 46 6.98 -24.95 -3.38
CA THR A 46 7.48 -25.15 -2.02
C THR A 46 8.51 -24.06 -1.68
N SER A 47 8.42 -23.53 -0.47
CA SER A 47 9.39 -22.58 0.06
C SER A 47 9.88 -23.02 1.43
N PRO A 48 11.16 -22.78 1.77
CA PRO A 48 11.69 -23.06 3.10
C PRO A 48 10.96 -22.30 4.22
N TRP A 49 10.29 -21.20 3.90
CA TRP A 49 9.53 -20.37 4.85
C TRP A 49 8.15 -20.93 5.18
N GLN A 50 7.68 -21.90 4.43
CA GLN A 50 6.38 -22.53 4.67
C GLN A 50 6.44 -23.46 5.88
N ILE A 51 5.35 -23.49 6.65
CA ILE A 51 5.18 -24.36 7.81
C ILE A 51 3.96 -25.23 7.57
N ALA A 52 4.13 -26.56 7.61
CA ALA A 52 3.02 -27.47 7.47
C ALA A 52 1.98 -27.26 8.59
N GLY A 53 0.73 -27.00 8.21
CA GLY A 53 -0.37 -26.80 9.17
C GLY A 53 -0.43 -25.47 9.90
N LYS A 54 0.61 -24.60 9.80
CA LYS A 54 0.67 -23.31 10.50
C LYS A 54 1.02 -22.15 9.56
N ASN A 55 0.76 -22.26 8.29
CA ASN A 55 1.12 -21.21 7.36
C ASN A 55 0.16 -20.01 7.54
N PRO A 56 0.65 -18.78 7.88
CA PRO A 56 -0.18 -17.59 7.91
C PRO A 56 -0.70 -17.17 6.53
N TYR A 57 -0.24 -17.85 5.48
CA TYR A 57 -0.56 -17.56 4.10
C TYR A 57 -1.56 -18.57 3.58
N ASN A 58 -2.52 -18.04 2.89
CA ASN A 58 -3.55 -18.81 2.25
C ASN A 58 -2.93 -19.82 1.25
N ARG A 59 -3.26 -21.10 1.43
CA ARG A 59 -2.79 -22.18 0.56
C ARG A 59 -3.64 -22.39 -0.67
N ASN A 60 -4.77 -21.74 -0.75
CA ASN A 60 -5.63 -21.85 -1.90
C ASN A 60 -4.96 -21.29 -3.14
N ASN A 61 -5.30 -21.90 -4.23
CA ASN A 61 -4.83 -21.51 -5.55
C ASN A 61 -5.86 -20.67 -6.30
N LEU A 62 -7.12 -20.74 -5.92
CA LEU A 62 -8.22 -20.09 -6.61
C LEU A 62 -9.02 -19.24 -5.64
N PHE A 63 -9.18 -17.95 -5.97
CA PHE A 63 -9.87 -16.94 -5.18
C PHE A 63 -10.90 -16.24 -6.04
N ASN A 64 -11.96 -15.78 -5.39
CA ASN A 64 -12.88 -14.83 -5.97
C ASN A 64 -12.96 -13.62 -5.04
N ASP A 65 -12.86 -12.44 -5.63
CA ASP A 65 -13.06 -11.15 -4.98
C ASP A 65 -14.17 -10.43 -5.72
N ALA A 66 -15.21 -10.00 -5.02
CA ALA A 66 -16.29 -9.23 -5.60
C ALA A 66 -16.62 -8.03 -4.70
N GLY A 67 -17.21 -7.02 -5.25
CA GLY A 67 -17.58 -5.88 -4.44
C GLY A 67 -18.36 -4.81 -5.18
N ILE A 68 -18.73 -3.82 -4.40
CA ILE A 68 -19.36 -2.60 -4.84
C ILE A 68 -18.58 -1.41 -4.27
N SER A 69 -18.33 -0.43 -5.09
CA SER A 69 -17.83 0.87 -4.63
C SER A 69 -18.83 1.97 -4.96
N VAL A 70 -18.93 2.93 -4.06
CA VAL A 70 -19.73 4.14 -4.26
C VAL A 70 -18.81 5.32 -3.98
N THR A 71 -18.61 6.16 -4.98
CA THR A 71 -17.86 7.41 -4.86
C THR A 71 -18.79 8.58 -5.17
N SER A 72 -18.73 9.63 -4.37
CA SER A 72 -19.55 10.81 -4.60
C SER A 72 -18.80 12.07 -4.25
N HIS A 73 -19.06 13.10 -5.03
CA HIS A 73 -18.66 14.47 -4.75
C HIS A 73 -19.92 15.32 -4.58
N CYS A 74 -20.02 15.97 -3.45
CA CYS A 74 -21.23 16.67 -3.05
C CYS A 74 -20.91 18.10 -2.59
N SER A 75 -21.43 19.10 -3.28
CA SER A 75 -21.38 20.50 -2.82
C SER A 75 -22.51 20.75 -1.83
N LEU A 76 -22.17 20.89 -0.55
CA LEU A 76 -23.13 21.20 0.52
C LEU A 76 -23.49 22.69 0.55
N LYS A 77 -22.54 23.54 0.15
CA LYS A 77 -22.70 24.96 -0.03
C LYS A 77 -21.76 25.40 -1.14
N ASP A 78 -22.30 25.96 -2.18
CA ASP A 78 -21.59 26.31 -3.40
C ASP A 78 -20.27 27.03 -3.12
N ASN A 79 -19.18 26.45 -3.65
CA ASN A 79 -17.80 26.92 -3.53
C ASN A 79 -17.23 27.08 -2.10
N VAL A 80 -18.01 26.73 -1.05
CA VAL A 80 -17.59 26.92 0.34
C VAL A 80 -17.42 25.59 1.08
N LEU A 81 -18.36 24.66 0.93
CA LEU A 81 -18.36 23.43 1.69
C LEU A 81 -18.68 22.24 0.79
N ASN A 82 -17.72 21.32 0.65
CA ASN A 82 -17.84 20.12 -0.16
C ASN A 82 -17.64 18.87 0.69
N LEU A 83 -18.33 17.79 0.32
CA LEU A 83 -18.19 16.48 0.92
C LEU A 83 -17.83 15.46 -0.17
N ASP A 84 -16.68 14.83 -0.03
CA ASP A 84 -16.27 13.71 -0.87
C ASP A 84 -16.34 12.43 -0.05
N PHE A 85 -16.94 11.39 -0.58
CA PHE A 85 -16.89 10.09 0.05
C PHE A 85 -16.63 8.96 -0.94
N SER A 86 -15.99 7.92 -0.44
CA SER A 86 -15.72 6.69 -1.17
C SER A 86 -15.91 5.51 -0.22
N LEU A 87 -16.89 4.68 -0.53
CA LEU A 87 -17.30 3.53 0.27
C LEU A 87 -17.10 2.25 -0.55
N TYR A 88 -16.66 1.17 0.09
CA TYR A 88 -16.52 -0.14 -0.52
C TYR A 88 -17.23 -1.20 0.30
N GLY A 89 -18.03 -2.01 -0.35
CA GLY A 89 -18.44 -3.32 0.14
C GLY A 89 -17.63 -4.38 -0.59
N LEU A 90 -16.85 -5.18 0.14
CA LEU A 90 -15.98 -6.20 -0.41
C LEU A 90 -16.36 -7.56 0.14
N THR A 91 -16.39 -8.54 -0.72
CA THR A 91 -16.48 -9.95 -0.35
C THR A 91 -15.32 -10.71 -0.99
N TRP A 92 -14.77 -11.64 -0.23
CA TRP A 92 -13.64 -12.46 -0.65
C TRP A 92 -13.85 -13.88 -0.16
N TYR A 93 -13.66 -14.84 -1.01
CA TYR A 93 -13.76 -16.24 -0.67
C TYR A 93 -12.80 -17.13 -1.45
N ASN A 94 -12.46 -18.25 -0.85
CA ASN A 94 -11.69 -19.31 -1.48
C ASN A 94 -12.62 -20.25 -2.21
N VAL A 95 -12.38 -20.49 -3.48
CA VAL A 95 -13.20 -21.42 -4.28
C VAL A 95 -12.94 -22.86 -3.85
N ARG A 96 -11.72 -23.17 -3.38
CA ARG A 96 -11.33 -24.50 -2.88
C ARG A 96 -10.49 -24.36 -1.61
N PRO A 97 -11.07 -24.42 -0.43
CA PRO A 97 -10.32 -24.40 0.82
C PRO A 97 -9.48 -25.68 0.98
N THR A 98 -8.22 -25.56 1.38
CA THR A 98 -7.26 -26.68 1.42
C THR A 98 -6.56 -26.88 2.77
N GLY A 99 -6.96 -26.25 3.87
CA GLY A 99 -6.26 -26.43 5.12
C GLY A 99 -6.95 -25.95 6.39
N ALA A 100 -6.44 -26.38 7.55
CA ALA A 100 -6.99 -26.11 8.88
C ALA A 100 -7.05 -24.63 9.28
N PHE A 101 -6.28 -23.76 8.60
CA PHE A 101 -6.31 -22.30 8.81
C PHE A 101 -7.33 -21.57 7.94
N GLU A 102 -8.03 -22.28 7.10
CA GLU A 102 -8.98 -21.75 6.15
C GLU A 102 -10.42 -22.08 6.54
N SER A 103 -10.70 -22.07 7.84
CA SER A 103 -12.06 -22.21 8.36
C SER A 103 -13.00 -21.10 7.83
N ASP A 104 -12.44 -19.91 7.55
CA ASP A 104 -13.17 -18.81 6.93
C ASP A 104 -13.01 -18.84 5.43
N THR A 105 -13.88 -19.58 4.77
CA THR A 105 -13.95 -19.66 3.30
C THR A 105 -14.47 -18.36 2.68
N HIS A 106 -15.07 -17.50 3.49
CA HIS A 106 -15.71 -16.27 3.05
C HIS A 106 -15.48 -15.15 4.05
N ARG A 107 -15.17 -13.96 3.55
CA ARG A 107 -15.06 -12.72 4.34
C ARG A 107 -15.75 -11.57 3.62
N SER A 108 -16.59 -10.84 4.34
CA SER A 108 -17.19 -9.61 3.83
C SER A 108 -16.80 -8.43 4.71
N ARG A 109 -16.55 -7.29 4.09
CA ARG A 109 -16.16 -6.05 4.76
C ARG A 109 -16.81 -4.85 4.10
N ALA A 110 -17.25 -3.92 4.93
CA ALA A 110 -17.55 -2.57 4.50
C ALA A 110 -16.38 -1.66 4.90
N LEU A 111 -15.92 -0.85 3.97
CA LEU A 111 -14.79 0.05 4.16
C LEU A 111 -15.19 1.46 3.78
N ILE A 112 -14.82 2.41 4.62
CA ILE A 112 -14.81 3.83 4.23
C ILE A 112 -13.38 4.11 3.76
N GLU A 113 -13.22 4.27 2.45
CA GLU A 113 -11.91 4.60 1.88
C GLU A 113 -11.61 6.09 2.07
N GLN A 114 -12.63 6.93 1.82
CA GLN A 114 -12.54 8.37 2.00
C GLN A 114 -13.86 8.90 2.57
N LEU A 115 -13.74 9.85 3.47
CA LEU A 115 -14.82 10.70 3.94
C LEU A 115 -14.20 12.06 4.23
N ARG A 116 -14.23 12.96 3.25
CA ARG A 116 -13.51 14.22 3.25
C ARG A 116 -14.48 15.37 3.20
N LEU A 117 -14.45 16.19 4.24
CA LEU A 117 -15.13 17.47 4.27
C LEU A 117 -14.11 18.56 3.93
N VAL A 118 -14.39 19.38 2.96
CA VAL A 118 -13.56 20.50 2.51
C VAL A 118 -14.31 21.80 2.76
N TYR A 119 -13.72 22.68 3.55
CA TYR A 119 -14.22 24.01 3.80
C TYR A 119 -13.25 25.06 3.21
N ALA A 120 -13.72 25.81 2.23
CA ALA A 120 -12.96 26.93 1.67
C ALA A 120 -13.07 28.13 2.62
N VAL A 121 -11.95 28.45 3.28
CA VAL A 121 -11.84 29.60 4.17
C VAL A 121 -11.68 30.88 3.34
N SER A 122 -10.95 30.77 2.23
CA SER A 122 -10.75 31.80 1.20
C SER A 122 -10.40 31.10 -0.13
N ASP A 123 -10.20 31.89 -1.19
CA ASP A 123 -9.81 31.38 -2.51
C ASP A 123 -8.48 30.60 -2.48
N HIS A 124 -7.61 30.87 -1.50
CA HIS A 124 -6.29 30.25 -1.37
C HIS A 124 -6.15 29.36 -0.14
N VAL A 125 -7.12 29.35 0.77
CA VAL A 125 -7.02 28.61 2.04
C VAL A 125 -8.18 27.66 2.21
N GLN A 126 -7.87 26.38 2.44
CA GLN A 126 -8.85 25.33 2.65
C GLN A 126 -8.56 24.56 3.94
N LEU A 127 -9.62 24.18 4.63
CA LEU A 127 -9.59 23.24 5.74
C LEU A 127 -10.24 21.92 5.30
N GLU A 128 -9.51 20.84 5.38
CA GLU A 128 -10.00 19.50 5.10
C GLU A 128 -10.08 18.71 6.40
N ALA A 129 -11.12 17.94 6.61
CA ALA A 129 -11.24 17.10 7.78
C ALA A 129 -11.97 15.79 7.45
N GLY A 130 -11.59 14.71 8.13
CA GLY A 130 -12.24 13.42 7.97
C GLY A 130 -11.27 12.27 7.76
N LYS A 131 -11.71 11.26 7.02
CA LYS A 131 -10.86 10.15 6.60
C LYS A 131 -10.24 10.46 5.25
N LEU A 132 -8.97 10.81 5.26
CA LEU A 132 -8.28 11.40 4.12
C LEU A 132 -7.28 10.42 3.53
N LYS A 133 -7.21 10.37 2.20
CA LYS A 133 -6.13 9.71 1.49
C LYS A 133 -4.90 10.62 1.50
N ALA A 134 -3.74 10.05 1.82
CA ALA A 134 -2.49 10.76 1.62
C ALA A 134 -2.25 10.98 0.11
N LYS A 135 -1.68 12.13 -0.24
CA LYS A 135 -1.21 12.36 -1.60
C LYS A 135 -0.02 11.43 -1.85
N PRO A 136 -0.05 10.57 -2.89
CA PRO A 136 1.12 9.77 -3.23
C PRO A 136 2.31 10.69 -3.56
N GLY A 137 3.52 10.22 -3.35
CA GLY A 137 4.71 10.89 -3.83
C GLY A 137 4.92 10.67 -5.34
N LEU A 138 6.13 10.93 -5.81
CA LEU A 138 6.46 10.98 -7.25
C LEU A 138 6.71 9.60 -7.88
N PHE A 139 6.89 8.56 -7.07
CA PHE A 139 7.30 7.24 -7.52
C PHE A 139 6.20 6.19 -7.39
N PHE A 140 6.21 5.27 -8.33
CA PHE A 140 5.22 4.21 -8.40
C PHE A 140 5.54 3.03 -7.45
N LEU A 141 6.82 2.64 -7.36
CA LEU A 141 7.23 1.53 -6.51
C LEU A 141 7.16 1.90 -5.02
N HIS A 142 7.86 2.95 -4.64
CA HIS A 142 7.88 3.50 -3.30
C HIS A 142 8.36 4.94 -3.32
N SER A 143 7.71 5.80 -2.58
CA SER A 143 7.97 7.23 -2.57
C SER A 143 8.50 7.65 -1.20
N PRO A 144 9.81 7.97 -1.07
CA PRO A 144 10.40 8.42 0.19
C PRO A 144 9.71 9.63 0.82
N SER A 145 9.14 10.52 0.00
CA SER A 145 8.43 11.69 0.49
C SER A 145 7.03 11.39 1.04
N ASP A 146 6.54 10.16 0.89
CA ASP A 146 5.26 9.73 1.45
C ASP A 146 5.44 9.29 2.91
N LEU A 147 5.52 10.25 3.82
CA LEU A 147 5.86 10.03 5.23
C LEU A 147 4.69 9.55 6.09
N ILE A 148 3.44 9.71 5.64
CA ILE A 148 2.23 9.36 6.42
C ILE A 148 1.58 8.09 5.91
N SER A 149 1.69 7.78 4.63
CA SER A 149 0.96 6.66 4.06
C SER A 149 1.50 5.34 4.60
N THR A 150 0.64 4.66 5.30
CA THR A 150 0.86 3.26 5.63
C THR A 150 0.17 2.43 4.57
N TRP A 151 0.93 1.84 3.68
CA TRP A 151 0.40 0.98 2.63
C TRP A 151 -0.09 -0.34 3.23
N TYR A 152 -1.39 -0.49 3.33
CA TYR A 152 -1.99 -1.73 3.79
C TYR A 152 -2.08 -2.81 2.79
N GLY A 153 -1.75 -2.66 1.75
CA GLY A 153 -1.70 -3.64 0.76
C GLY A 153 -0.36 -3.69 0.14
N GLY A 154 0.63 -3.28 0.90
CA GLY A 154 1.97 -3.26 0.42
C GLY A 154 2.13 -4.39 -0.54
N PHE A 155 2.89 -4.26 -1.50
CA PHE A 155 3.16 -5.21 -2.52
C PHE A 155 3.03 -6.64 -1.96
N LYS A 156 1.82 -7.19 -1.98
CA LYS A 156 1.61 -8.56 -1.54
C LYS A 156 1.93 -9.45 -2.72
N PRO A 157 3.07 -10.12 -2.72
CA PRO A 157 3.37 -11.10 -3.74
C PRO A 157 2.39 -12.30 -3.70
N THR A 158 1.50 -12.34 -2.72
CA THR A 158 0.45 -13.38 -2.61
C THR A 158 -0.75 -13.15 -3.50
N ARG A 159 -0.97 -11.92 -3.97
CA ARG A 159 -1.99 -11.57 -4.93
C ARG A 159 -1.35 -10.81 -6.06
N LEU A 160 -1.78 -11.08 -7.25
CA LEU A 160 -1.33 -10.35 -8.41
C LEU A 160 -1.64 -8.87 -8.25
N TYR A 161 -0.74 -8.08 -8.73
CA TYR A 161 -0.90 -6.66 -8.77
C TYR A 161 -2.17 -6.31 -9.54
N GLN A 162 -3.10 -5.68 -8.84
CA GLN A 162 -4.36 -5.22 -9.41
C GLN A 162 -4.52 -3.74 -9.14
N PRO A 163 -4.56 -2.89 -10.17
CA PRO A 163 -4.73 -1.45 -10.01
C PRO A 163 -6.00 -1.08 -9.24
N GLN A 164 -7.12 -1.77 -9.50
CA GLN A 164 -8.40 -1.50 -8.82
C GLN A 164 -8.36 -1.91 -7.34
N MET A 165 -7.82 -3.07 -7.04
CA MET A 165 -7.69 -3.53 -5.65
C MET A 165 -6.63 -2.77 -4.87
N ARG A 166 -5.67 -2.16 -5.55
CA ARG A 166 -4.66 -1.30 -4.93
C ARG A 166 -5.28 -0.02 -4.37
N SER A 167 -6.30 0.53 -4.99
CA SER A 167 -7.01 1.71 -4.48
C SER A 167 -7.73 1.47 -3.16
N VAL A 168 -8.10 0.21 -2.88
CA VAL A 168 -8.77 -0.20 -1.64
C VAL A 168 -7.80 -0.40 -0.47
N TYR A 169 -6.55 -0.68 -0.76
CA TYR A 169 -5.52 -0.94 0.24
C TYR A 169 -4.69 0.27 0.68
N PRO A 170 -4.59 1.41 -0.06
CA PRO A 170 -3.95 2.58 0.52
C PRO A 170 -4.72 2.98 1.76
N SER A 171 -4.00 3.09 2.85
CA SER A 171 -4.62 3.50 4.10
C SER A 171 -4.97 4.97 4.02
N SER A 172 -6.22 5.25 4.22
CA SER A 172 -6.67 6.57 4.60
C SER A 172 -6.61 6.70 6.12
N SER A 173 -6.21 7.84 6.61
CA SER A 173 -6.19 8.16 8.04
C SER A 173 -7.23 9.20 8.37
N TRP A 174 -7.80 9.13 9.57
CA TRP A 174 -8.54 10.27 10.11
C TRP A 174 -7.55 11.40 10.34
N ALA A 175 -7.79 12.53 9.72
CA ALA A 175 -6.87 13.66 9.74
C ALA A 175 -7.62 14.99 9.60
N ALA A 176 -6.91 16.07 9.92
CA ALA A 176 -7.28 17.43 9.54
C ALA A 176 -6.10 18.04 8.78
N ILE A 177 -6.38 18.75 7.68
CA ILE A 177 -5.38 19.41 6.86
C ILE A 177 -5.77 20.86 6.70
N LEU A 178 -4.88 21.76 7.06
CA LEU A 178 -4.95 23.16 6.66
C LEU A 178 -4.03 23.33 5.46
N ARG A 179 -4.56 23.80 4.34
CA ARG A 179 -3.84 24.02 3.09
C ARG A 179 -3.93 25.46 2.65
N ALA A 180 -2.83 26.03 2.24
CA ALA A 180 -2.74 27.32 1.60
C ALA A 180 -2.04 27.14 0.25
N ASP A 181 -2.80 27.31 -0.84
CA ASP A 181 -2.34 27.17 -2.20
C ASP A 181 -2.32 28.54 -2.89
N ASN A 182 -1.11 29.00 -3.20
CA ASN A 182 -0.87 30.22 -3.96
C ASN A 182 -0.28 29.86 -5.33
N PRO A 183 -0.28 30.77 -6.31
CA PRO A 183 0.34 30.51 -7.61
C PRO A 183 1.81 30.07 -7.52
N ASP A 184 2.56 30.63 -6.58
CA ASP A 184 4.00 30.42 -6.44
C ASP A 184 4.36 29.28 -5.49
N HIS A 185 3.46 28.89 -4.58
CA HIS A 185 3.76 27.85 -3.59
C HIS A 185 2.49 27.24 -2.97
N ALA A 186 2.60 26.02 -2.53
CA ALA A 186 1.62 25.32 -1.74
C ALA A 186 2.20 24.98 -0.35
N LEU A 187 1.47 25.29 0.71
CA LEU A 187 1.80 24.95 2.08
C LEU A 187 0.67 24.12 2.68
N SER A 188 0.99 23.04 3.38
CA SER A 188 -0.02 22.31 4.14
C SER A 188 0.49 21.85 5.50
N LEU A 189 -0.42 21.87 6.47
CA LEU A 189 -0.24 21.30 7.80
C LEU A 189 -1.27 20.21 7.99
N THR A 190 -0.82 18.97 8.14
CA THR A 190 -1.67 17.79 8.37
C THR A 190 -1.51 17.31 9.80
N LEU A 191 -2.61 17.11 10.50
CA LEU A 191 -2.68 16.49 11.81
C LEU A 191 -3.36 15.12 11.68
N VAL A 192 -2.66 14.05 12.04
CA VAL A 192 -3.18 12.71 12.20
C VAL A 192 -3.27 12.37 13.68
N PRO A 193 -4.48 12.32 14.29
CA PRO A 193 -4.61 12.03 15.71
C PRO A 193 -4.43 10.53 15.99
N ARG A 194 -3.92 10.19 17.15
CA ARG A 194 -3.93 8.82 17.64
C ARG A 194 -5.35 8.44 18.10
N LEU A 195 -5.99 7.52 17.38
CA LEU A 195 -7.35 7.05 17.64
C LEU A 195 -7.40 5.57 18.08
N ALA A 196 -6.34 4.82 17.79
CA ALA A 196 -6.27 3.40 18.12
C ALA A 196 -4.90 3.05 18.68
N THR A 197 -4.86 2.09 19.59
CA THR A 197 -3.61 1.51 20.09
C THR A 197 -3.41 0.15 19.44
N ILE A 198 -2.28 -0.04 18.79
CA ILE A 198 -1.89 -1.33 18.24
C ILE A 198 -0.78 -1.88 19.12
N ASP A 199 -1.18 -2.68 20.13
CA ASP A 199 -0.23 -3.26 21.08
C ASP A 199 0.46 -4.53 20.54
N LYS A 200 -0.02 -5.06 19.42
CA LYS A 200 0.50 -6.30 18.85
C LYS A 200 1.39 -6.01 17.65
N PRO A 201 2.71 -6.25 17.75
CA PRO A 201 3.64 -6.07 16.63
C PRO A 201 3.32 -6.99 15.43
N TYR A 202 2.51 -8.04 15.65
CA TYR A 202 2.18 -9.07 14.67
C TYR A 202 0.73 -8.99 14.18
N LEU A 203 0.14 -7.82 14.10
CA LEU A 203 -1.16 -7.69 13.45
C LEU A 203 -1.05 -8.13 11.99
N SER A 204 -1.58 -9.32 11.75
CA SER A 204 -1.54 -9.96 10.45
C SER A 204 -2.25 -9.14 9.39
N SER A 205 -1.90 -9.42 8.15
CA SER A 205 -2.52 -8.89 6.95
C SER A 205 -4.04 -9.09 6.86
N GLY A 206 -4.61 -9.98 7.67
CA GLY A 206 -6.05 -10.22 7.72
C GLY A 206 -6.85 -9.13 8.43
N ASN A 207 -6.18 -8.16 9.08
CA ASN A 207 -6.87 -7.06 9.72
C ASN A 207 -7.19 -5.96 8.71
N TRP A 208 -8.40 -5.99 8.19
CA TRP A 208 -8.95 -5.01 7.26
C TRP A 208 -9.26 -3.65 7.88
N SER A 209 -9.09 -3.51 9.18
CA SER A 209 -9.29 -2.26 9.89
C SER A 209 -8.16 -1.27 9.58
N ALA A 210 -8.25 -0.62 8.42
CA ALA A 210 -7.32 0.41 8.01
C ALA A 210 -7.24 1.57 9.03
N SER A 211 -8.35 1.88 9.71
CA SER A 211 -8.40 2.91 10.74
C SER A 211 -7.52 2.61 11.95
N GLN A 212 -7.36 1.34 12.33
CA GLN A 212 -6.52 0.96 13.46
C GLN A 212 -5.04 1.21 13.23
N ARG A 213 -4.61 1.22 11.98
CA ARG A 213 -3.20 1.42 11.65
C ARG A 213 -2.92 2.86 11.26
N GLY A 214 -3.74 3.47 10.41
CA GLY A 214 -3.55 4.85 9.97
C GLY A 214 -3.54 5.86 11.13
N ASN A 215 -4.20 5.53 12.25
CA ASN A 215 -4.29 6.37 13.44
C ASN A 215 -3.76 5.67 14.70
N SER A 216 -2.71 4.86 14.57
CA SER A 216 -2.06 4.18 15.69
C SER A 216 -1.06 5.07 16.42
N SER A 217 -0.58 6.12 15.77
CA SER A 217 0.32 7.13 16.32
C SER A 217 -0.16 8.53 15.98
N GLU A 218 0.17 9.50 16.83
CA GLU A 218 -0.01 10.91 16.51
C GLU A 218 1.10 11.36 15.58
N ALA A 219 0.73 12.10 14.52
CA ALA A 219 1.66 12.64 13.57
C ALA A 219 1.23 14.02 13.07
N TRP A 220 2.20 14.89 12.89
CA TRP A 220 2.09 16.21 12.28
C TRP A 220 2.96 16.25 11.04
N LEU A 221 2.38 16.54 9.89
CA LEU A 221 3.14 16.69 8.65
C LEU A 221 3.02 18.12 8.14
N ILE A 222 4.15 18.77 8.01
CA ILE A 222 4.29 20.06 7.33
C ILE A 222 4.80 19.77 5.93
N SER A 223 4.13 20.29 4.90
CA SER A 223 4.55 20.12 3.52
C SER A 223 4.59 21.47 2.83
N TYR A 224 5.68 21.72 2.13
CA TYR A 224 5.88 22.89 1.29
C TYR A 224 6.26 22.44 -0.12
N THR A 225 5.67 23.05 -1.14
CA THR A 225 6.02 22.84 -2.55
C THR A 225 6.13 24.19 -3.23
N SER A 226 7.21 24.42 -3.96
CA SER A 226 7.40 25.65 -4.74
C SER A 226 6.92 25.43 -6.19
N HIS A 227 6.24 26.43 -6.73
CA HIS A 227 5.80 26.50 -8.13
C HIS A 227 6.43 27.69 -8.87
N GLN A 228 7.43 28.33 -8.25
CA GLN A 228 8.10 29.50 -8.84
C GLN A 228 8.95 29.17 -10.07
N PHE A 229 9.34 27.93 -10.24
CA PHE A 229 10.18 27.49 -11.34
C PHE A 229 9.34 26.89 -12.45
N SER A 230 9.64 27.22 -13.71
CA SER A 230 8.91 26.72 -14.87
C SER A 230 9.06 25.21 -15.06
N ASP A 231 10.25 24.67 -14.74
CA ASP A 231 10.65 23.31 -15.05
C ASP A 231 10.86 22.43 -13.82
N HIS A 232 10.88 23.01 -12.61
CA HIS A 232 11.10 22.33 -11.34
C HIS A 232 9.93 22.49 -10.39
N THR A 233 9.68 21.45 -9.59
CA THR A 233 8.65 21.49 -8.53
C THR A 233 9.26 20.96 -7.24
N PRO A 234 10.20 21.70 -6.63
CA PRO A 234 10.84 21.25 -5.40
C PRO A 234 9.87 21.28 -4.21
N GLY A 235 9.97 20.25 -3.39
CA GLY A 235 9.15 20.08 -2.19
C GLY A 235 9.95 19.66 -0.98
N VAL A 236 9.47 20.06 0.19
CA VAL A 236 10.00 19.66 1.50
C VAL A 236 8.84 19.16 2.35
N ARG A 237 9.03 18.04 3.04
CA ARG A 237 8.07 17.51 4.00
C ARG A 237 8.77 17.22 5.33
N VAL A 238 8.15 17.60 6.43
CA VAL A 238 8.66 17.38 7.79
C VAL A 238 7.58 16.66 8.58
N LEU A 239 7.88 15.46 9.03
CA LEU A 239 7.05 14.66 9.91
C LEU A 239 7.52 14.83 11.35
N LEU A 240 6.59 15.15 12.24
CA LEU A 240 6.79 15.26 13.69
C LEU A 240 5.78 14.35 14.40
N GLY A 241 6.16 13.82 15.55
CA GLY A 241 5.31 12.94 16.35
C GLY A 241 6.12 11.83 17.01
N GLU A 242 5.58 10.63 17.09
CA GLU A 242 6.29 9.45 17.63
C GLU A 242 7.51 9.07 16.76
N SER A 243 7.44 9.31 15.46
CA SER A 243 8.58 9.28 14.54
C SER A 243 8.83 10.67 13.98
N ARG A 244 10.10 10.97 13.67
CA ARG A 244 10.50 12.23 13.05
C ARG A 244 11.22 11.93 11.75
N SER A 245 10.82 12.64 10.71
CA SER A 245 11.41 12.44 9.38
C SER A 245 11.41 13.75 8.60
N VAL A 246 12.36 13.87 7.71
CA VAL A 246 12.42 14.96 6.73
C VAL A 246 12.54 14.33 5.35
N ALA A 247 11.78 14.82 4.39
CA ALA A 247 11.88 14.40 3.02
C ALA A 247 11.98 15.60 2.07
N LEU A 248 12.73 15.39 1.01
CA LEU A 248 12.89 16.31 -0.10
C LEU A 248 12.36 15.62 -1.36
N SER A 249 11.76 16.39 -2.25
CA SER A 249 11.29 15.91 -3.54
C SER A 249 11.53 16.98 -4.60
N ASP A 250 11.80 16.55 -5.83
CA ASP A 250 11.81 17.42 -6.99
C ASP A 250 11.31 16.67 -8.21
N SER A 251 10.53 17.36 -9.03
CA SER A 251 10.08 16.90 -10.34
C SER A 251 10.55 17.89 -11.37
N PHE A 252 11.43 17.45 -12.27
CA PHE A 252 12.05 18.26 -13.30
C PHE A 252 11.52 17.90 -14.68
N ARG A 253 10.92 18.85 -15.37
CA ARG A 253 10.47 18.70 -16.76
C ARG A 253 11.65 18.92 -17.70
N TYR A 254 12.28 17.81 -18.11
CA TYR A 254 13.42 17.86 -19.04
C TYR A 254 12.99 18.20 -20.47
N THR A 255 11.87 17.64 -20.93
CA THR A 255 11.19 18.00 -22.19
C THR A 255 9.68 17.99 -21.95
N PRO A 256 8.84 18.46 -22.89
CA PRO A 256 7.38 18.32 -22.77
C PRO A 256 6.91 16.88 -22.56
N GLN A 257 7.68 15.90 -23.06
CA GLN A 257 7.36 14.47 -22.95
C GLN A 257 8.09 13.76 -21.81
N MET A 258 9.19 14.34 -21.26
CA MET A 258 10.04 13.66 -20.29
C MET A 258 10.13 14.41 -18.98
N THR A 259 9.77 13.73 -17.91
CA THR A 259 9.89 14.22 -16.52
C THR A 259 10.87 13.34 -15.75
N LEU A 260 11.81 13.96 -15.04
CA LEU A 260 12.74 13.32 -14.11
C LEU A 260 12.30 13.62 -12.68
N ASN A 261 12.30 12.61 -11.85
CA ASN A 261 11.89 12.71 -10.45
C ASN A 261 13.02 12.28 -9.52
N ALA A 262 13.14 12.97 -8.39
CA ALA A 262 14.03 12.61 -7.31
C ALA A 262 13.35 12.84 -5.96
N GLU A 263 13.50 11.88 -5.05
CA GLU A 263 13.07 12.00 -3.65
C GLU A 263 14.12 11.42 -2.73
N ALA A 264 14.28 12.06 -1.57
CA ALA A 264 15.10 11.56 -0.49
C ALA A 264 14.38 11.75 0.85
N ALA A 265 14.54 10.80 1.76
CA ALA A 265 14.02 10.93 3.11
C ALA A 265 15.06 10.50 4.16
N TYR A 266 15.02 11.16 5.29
CA TYR A 266 15.79 10.85 6.49
C TYR A 266 14.83 10.60 7.65
N HIS A 267 15.03 9.49 8.34
CA HIS A 267 14.26 9.05 9.49
C HIS A 267 15.15 9.01 10.72
N THR A 268 14.71 9.60 11.82
CA THR A 268 15.50 9.64 13.07
C THR A 268 15.53 8.29 13.79
N ALA A 269 14.60 7.38 13.46
CA ALA A 269 14.53 6.03 14.02
C ALA A 269 14.16 5.02 12.95
N GLN A 270 14.51 3.77 13.17
CA GLN A 270 14.12 2.67 12.30
C GLN A 270 12.61 2.44 12.34
N ARG A 271 12.04 2.14 11.17
CA ARG A 271 10.60 1.90 10.99
C ARG A 271 10.17 0.45 11.21
N TRP A 272 11.14 -0.49 11.22
CA TRP A 272 10.89 -1.92 11.39
C TRP A 272 12.07 -2.64 12.04
N ARG A 273 11.80 -3.83 12.60
CA ARG A 273 12.78 -4.61 13.35
C ARG A 273 13.60 -5.51 12.44
N HIS A 274 14.83 -5.78 12.81
CA HIS A 274 15.75 -6.63 12.08
C HIS A 274 16.12 -7.88 12.86
N LEU A 275 16.49 -8.95 12.12
CA LEU A 275 17.05 -10.16 12.73
C LEU A 275 18.34 -9.82 13.50
N SER A 276 18.34 -10.08 14.79
CA SER A 276 19.49 -9.86 15.66
C SER A 276 20.51 -11.00 15.50
N ASP A 277 21.76 -10.66 15.19
CA ASP A 277 22.83 -11.67 15.09
C ASP A 277 23.06 -12.41 16.42
N ALA A 278 22.91 -11.73 17.57
CA ALA A 278 23.05 -12.34 18.88
C ALA A 278 21.96 -13.39 19.13
N GLN A 279 20.71 -13.05 18.84
CA GLN A 279 19.57 -13.95 19.05
C GLN A 279 19.59 -15.13 18.05
N ARG A 280 19.99 -14.88 16.81
CA ARG A 280 20.24 -15.93 15.82
C ARG A 280 21.28 -16.93 16.30
N ASN A 281 22.45 -16.44 16.74
CA ASN A 281 23.52 -17.30 17.23
C ASN A 281 23.14 -18.07 18.50
N ALA A 282 22.32 -17.49 19.38
CA ALA A 282 21.77 -18.17 20.53
C ALA A 282 20.87 -19.33 20.09
N LEU A 283 19.95 -19.11 19.16
CA LEU A 283 19.06 -20.15 18.64
C LEU A 283 19.82 -21.28 17.94
N GLU A 284 20.84 -20.96 17.14
CA GLU A 284 21.69 -21.95 16.48
C GLU A 284 22.48 -22.81 17.49
N ARG A 285 22.64 -22.32 18.75
CA ARG A 285 23.22 -23.08 19.89
C ARG A 285 22.16 -23.68 20.80
N TYR A 286 20.93 -23.82 20.33
CA TYR A 286 19.78 -24.37 21.08
C TYR A 286 19.43 -23.56 22.33
N THR A 287 19.78 -22.28 22.39
CA THR A 287 19.26 -21.34 23.38
C THR A 287 18.08 -20.60 22.75
N PHE A 288 16.90 -20.69 23.33
CA PHE A 288 15.65 -20.22 22.75
C PHE A 288 15.32 -18.80 23.24
N PRO A 289 15.67 -17.74 22.46
CA PRO A 289 15.39 -16.37 22.84
C PRO A 289 13.89 -16.03 22.71
N GLY A 290 13.39 -15.13 23.54
CA GLY A 290 12.01 -14.69 23.47
C GLY A 290 11.63 -13.91 22.20
N SER A 291 12.60 -13.33 21.48
CA SER A 291 12.42 -12.63 20.22
C SER A 291 13.67 -12.73 19.35
N LEU A 292 13.49 -12.95 18.07
CA LEU A 292 14.59 -12.95 17.09
C LEU A 292 14.84 -11.56 16.49
N TYR A 293 13.80 -10.72 16.43
CA TYR A 293 13.86 -9.42 15.77
C TYR A 293 13.86 -8.30 16.79
N GLN A 294 14.73 -7.34 16.58
CA GLN A 294 14.91 -6.19 17.45
C GLN A 294 14.93 -4.90 16.64
N ALA A 295 14.40 -3.83 17.24
CA ALA A 295 14.64 -2.49 16.74
C ALA A 295 16.12 -2.15 17.03
N GLU A 296 16.83 -1.67 16.03
CA GLU A 296 18.17 -1.12 16.19
C GLU A 296 18.03 0.40 16.40
N ASP A 297 18.81 0.97 17.30
CA ASP A 297 18.88 2.42 17.47
C ASP A 297 19.73 3.05 16.36
N LYS A 298 19.15 3.09 15.17
CA LYS A 298 19.76 3.60 13.95
C LYS A 298 18.80 4.49 13.20
N GLN A 299 19.39 5.39 12.45
CA GLN A 299 18.70 6.29 11.55
C GLN A 299 18.44 5.59 10.21
N GLY A 300 17.35 5.99 9.53
CA GLY A 300 16.98 5.51 8.20
C GLY A 300 17.21 6.57 7.13
N VAL A 301 17.67 6.13 5.96
CA VAL A 301 17.75 6.97 4.74
C VAL A 301 17.09 6.24 3.60
N GLU A 302 16.29 6.97 2.83
CA GLU A 302 15.69 6.51 1.58
C GLU A 302 16.05 7.44 0.44
N LEU A 303 16.16 6.89 -0.75
CA LEU A 303 16.38 7.62 -1.99
C LEU A 303 15.58 6.96 -3.11
N ALA A 304 14.87 7.75 -3.89
CA ALA A 304 14.27 7.32 -5.14
C ALA A 304 14.65 8.29 -6.25
N ILE A 305 15.07 7.77 -7.39
CA ILE A 305 15.34 8.55 -8.60
C ILE A 305 14.75 7.82 -9.79
N GLY A 306 14.25 8.55 -10.76
CA GLY A 306 13.67 7.94 -11.95
C GLY A 306 13.17 8.95 -12.94
N GLY A 307 12.51 8.44 -13.97
CA GLY A 307 11.93 9.28 -15.00
C GLY A 307 10.73 8.64 -15.63
N GLN A 308 9.91 9.48 -16.21
CA GLN A 308 8.73 9.10 -16.99
C GLN A 308 8.80 9.77 -18.36
N TYR A 309 8.47 9.00 -19.38
CA TYR A 309 8.32 9.50 -20.75
C TYR A 309 6.89 9.25 -21.21
N ALA A 310 6.22 10.30 -21.67
CA ALA A 310 4.90 10.23 -22.28
C ALA A 310 5.01 10.49 -23.77
N SER A 311 4.61 9.54 -24.60
CA SER A 311 4.59 9.70 -26.06
C SER A 311 3.41 10.58 -26.50
N GLU A 312 3.44 11.01 -27.76
CA GLU A 312 2.34 11.75 -28.37
C GLU A 312 1.03 10.94 -28.45
N ASN A 313 1.14 9.61 -28.42
CA ASN A 313 0.00 8.69 -28.42
C ASN A 313 -0.50 8.35 -26.99
N PHE A 314 -0.06 9.12 -25.99
CA PHE A 314 -0.40 8.89 -24.56
C PHE A 314 0.13 7.57 -23.97
N ASP A 315 1.10 6.93 -24.61
CA ASP A 315 1.85 5.85 -23.98
C ASP A 315 2.80 6.42 -22.93
N VAL A 316 2.82 5.82 -21.77
CA VAL A 316 3.70 6.25 -20.67
C VAL A 316 4.66 5.13 -20.33
N PHE A 317 5.93 5.48 -20.15
CA PHE A 317 7.00 4.59 -19.71
C PHE A 317 7.64 5.18 -18.47
N GLY A 318 7.91 4.35 -17.47
CA GLY A 318 8.59 4.75 -16.25
C GLY A 318 9.74 3.82 -15.92
N LEU A 319 10.83 4.41 -15.42
CA LEU A 319 11.98 3.70 -14.87
C LEU A 319 12.36 4.36 -13.54
N GLU A 320 12.49 3.56 -12.49
CA GLU A 320 12.72 4.02 -11.14
C GLU A 320 13.80 3.16 -10.45
N TYR A 321 14.68 3.81 -9.72
CA TYR A 321 15.57 3.18 -8.77
C TYR A 321 15.19 3.60 -7.36
N TYR A 322 15.12 2.64 -6.46
CA TYR A 322 14.83 2.87 -5.05
C TYR A 322 15.92 2.26 -4.16
N PHE A 323 16.34 3.02 -3.18
CA PHE A 323 17.28 2.63 -2.14
C PHE A 323 16.70 2.91 -0.76
N GLN A 324 16.94 1.99 0.18
CA GLN A 324 16.68 2.19 1.61
C GLN A 324 17.83 1.62 2.46
N SER A 325 18.29 2.40 3.41
CA SER A 325 19.39 1.99 4.30
C SER A 325 18.97 0.89 5.28
N GLU A 326 17.70 0.86 5.66
CA GLU A 326 17.12 -0.12 6.58
C GLU A 326 16.96 -1.51 5.96
N GLY A 327 16.84 -1.61 4.65
CA GLY A 327 16.69 -2.88 3.95
C GLY A 327 17.84 -3.86 4.22
N TYR A 328 17.56 -5.13 4.01
CA TYR A 328 18.58 -6.18 4.13
C TYR A 328 19.62 -6.04 3.01
N SER A 329 20.91 -6.07 3.40
CA SER A 329 21.99 -6.31 2.45
C SER A 329 22.05 -7.80 2.06
N ARG A 330 22.78 -8.13 0.99
CA ARG A 330 22.94 -9.53 0.55
C ARG A 330 23.43 -10.44 1.68
N SER A 331 24.40 -9.99 2.47
CA SER A 331 24.93 -10.79 3.60
C SER A 331 23.88 -10.98 4.71
N ARG A 332 23.13 -9.95 5.07
CA ARG A 332 22.06 -10.04 6.07
C ARG A 332 20.90 -10.91 5.59
N TRP A 333 20.53 -10.81 4.31
CA TRP A 333 19.51 -11.67 3.72
C TRP A 333 19.93 -13.14 3.71
N GLN A 334 21.20 -13.41 3.39
CA GLN A 334 21.77 -14.77 3.47
C GLN A 334 21.72 -15.34 4.89
N LYS A 335 21.98 -14.54 5.92
CA LYS A 335 21.86 -14.99 7.32
C LYS A 335 20.42 -15.40 7.66
N GLN A 336 19.41 -14.67 7.19
CA GLN A 336 18.01 -15.09 7.35
C GLN A 336 17.74 -16.42 6.66
N ARG A 337 18.17 -16.57 5.41
CA ARG A 337 18.02 -17.82 4.65
C ARG A 337 18.69 -18.99 5.34
N GLN A 338 19.90 -18.79 5.89
CA GLN A 338 20.62 -19.83 6.63
C GLN A 338 19.85 -20.24 7.89
N LEU A 339 19.34 -19.27 8.65
CA LEU A 339 18.54 -19.57 9.85
C LEU A 339 17.26 -20.34 9.51
N VAL A 340 16.55 -19.95 8.46
CA VAL A 340 15.33 -20.69 8.02
C VAL A 340 15.67 -22.11 7.61
N ARG A 341 16.79 -22.32 6.91
CA ARG A 341 17.26 -23.66 6.55
C ARG A 341 17.62 -24.49 7.78
N PHE A 342 18.31 -23.89 8.77
CA PHE A 342 18.58 -24.52 10.06
C PHE A 342 17.27 -24.93 10.75
N LEU A 343 16.27 -24.06 10.81
CA LEU A 343 14.95 -24.34 11.41
C LEU A 343 14.13 -25.40 10.64
N ASN A 344 14.51 -25.71 9.41
CA ASN A 344 13.91 -26.81 8.65
C ASN A 344 14.56 -28.17 8.89
N THR A 345 15.67 -28.22 9.62
CA THR A 345 16.25 -29.51 10.03
C THR A 345 15.31 -30.21 11.00
N ARG A 346 15.18 -31.51 10.86
CA ARG A 346 14.36 -32.33 11.74
C ARG A 346 15.26 -33.14 12.65
N SER A 347 15.08 -32.98 13.95
CA SER A 347 15.87 -33.67 14.97
C SER A 347 15.34 -35.07 15.29
N GLY A 348 14.08 -35.35 14.93
CA GLY A 348 13.33 -36.51 15.42
C GLY A 348 12.78 -36.37 16.84
N PHE A 349 13.13 -35.27 17.53
CA PHE A 349 12.60 -34.95 18.87
C PHE A 349 11.45 -33.96 18.75
N GLY A 350 10.22 -34.44 18.91
CA GLY A 350 9.02 -33.65 18.63
C GLY A 350 8.92 -32.27 19.31
N PRO A 351 9.32 -32.10 20.58
CA PRO A 351 9.33 -30.76 21.21
C PRO A 351 10.29 -29.77 20.52
N LEU A 352 11.48 -30.21 20.11
CA LEU A 352 12.44 -29.37 19.41
C LEU A 352 11.98 -29.01 18.00
N ASP A 353 11.44 -29.98 17.28
CA ASP A 353 10.89 -29.76 15.94
C ASP A 353 9.72 -28.77 15.96
N ARG A 354 8.88 -28.82 17.01
CA ARG A 354 7.79 -27.80 17.21
C ARG A 354 8.35 -26.43 17.52
N ALA A 355 9.37 -26.33 18.39
CA ALA A 355 10.03 -25.06 18.69
C ALA A 355 10.61 -24.43 17.41
N PHE A 356 11.25 -25.21 16.54
CA PHE A 356 11.77 -24.73 15.26
C PHE A 356 10.65 -24.24 14.34
N ASP A 357 9.52 -24.93 14.27
CA ASP A 357 8.37 -24.48 13.50
C ASP A 357 7.78 -23.18 14.08
N ASP A 358 7.75 -22.99 15.39
CA ASP A 358 7.27 -21.77 16.02
C ASP A 358 8.20 -20.58 15.73
N TYR A 359 9.52 -20.75 15.80
CA TYR A 359 10.48 -19.70 15.41
C TYR A 359 10.39 -19.35 13.91
N LYS A 360 10.23 -20.33 13.06
CA LYS A 360 10.02 -20.11 11.63
C LYS A 360 8.71 -19.35 11.37
N TYR A 361 7.66 -19.65 12.13
CA TYR A 361 6.40 -18.90 12.08
C TYR A 361 6.59 -17.43 12.49
N LEU A 362 7.32 -17.17 13.59
CA LEU A 362 7.64 -15.81 14.03
C LEU A 362 8.44 -15.04 12.96
N MET A 363 9.44 -15.66 12.33
CA MET A 363 10.20 -15.05 11.23
C MET A 363 9.29 -14.71 10.05
N SER A 364 8.46 -15.65 9.62
CA SER A 364 7.52 -15.46 8.51
C SER A 364 6.52 -14.34 8.81
N SER A 365 6.04 -14.28 10.06
CA SER A 365 5.11 -13.26 10.52
C SER A 365 5.75 -11.87 10.52
N GLU A 366 7.01 -11.74 10.93
CA GLU A 366 7.73 -10.46 10.95
C GLU A 366 7.91 -9.92 9.53
N ILE A 367 8.39 -10.76 8.61
CA ILE A 367 8.59 -10.37 7.21
C ILE A 367 7.25 -10.01 6.54
N SER A 368 6.21 -10.80 6.80
CA SER A 368 4.87 -10.49 6.31
C SER A 368 4.35 -9.17 6.84
N ASN A 369 4.58 -8.89 8.12
CA ASN A 369 4.15 -7.65 8.75
C ASN A 369 4.85 -6.43 8.13
N THR A 370 6.15 -6.54 7.85
CA THR A 370 6.93 -5.52 7.14
C THR A 370 6.38 -5.29 5.73
N GLY A 371 6.17 -6.34 4.96
CA GLY A 371 5.57 -6.26 3.64
C GLY A 371 4.14 -5.68 3.63
N ASN A 372 3.35 -5.97 4.67
CA ASN A 372 2.02 -5.40 4.83
C ASN A 372 2.01 -3.89 5.11
N LYS A 373 3.11 -3.36 5.61
CA LYS A 373 3.32 -1.92 5.76
C LYS A 373 3.80 -1.26 4.46
N GLY A 374 3.89 -2.00 3.36
CA GLY A 374 4.41 -1.52 2.08
C GLY A 374 5.92 -1.43 2.00
N MET A 375 6.61 -1.99 3.00
CA MET A 375 8.06 -1.98 3.03
C MET A 375 8.63 -3.14 2.22
N LEU A 376 9.60 -2.84 1.37
CA LEU A 376 10.39 -3.81 0.64
C LEU A 376 11.53 -4.31 1.53
N GLN A 377 11.91 -5.60 1.39
CA GLN A 377 12.88 -6.22 2.32
C GLN A 377 14.33 -5.87 1.99
N GLY A 378 14.66 -5.71 0.72
CA GLY A 378 16.01 -5.44 0.27
C GLY A 378 16.39 -3.97 0.34
N LYS A 379 17.68 -3.67 0.10
CA LYS A 379 18.20 -2.29 0.06
C LYS A 379 18.00 -1.61 -1.27
N HIS A 380 18.00 -2.35 -2.39
CA HIS A 380 18.12 -1.80 -3.73
C HIS A 380 17.11 -2.43 -4.67
N TYR A 381 16.35 -1.60 -5.37
CA TYR A 381 15.36 -2.04 -6.36
C TYR A 381 15.45 -1.22 -7.64
N LEU A 382 15.10 -1.88 -8.73
CA LEU A 382 14.76 -1.23 -9.99
C LEU A 382 13.30 -1.56 -10.31
N ASN A 383 12.55 -0.57 -10.78
CA ASN A 383 11.19 -0.73 -11.24
C ASN A 383 11.05 -0.12 -12.63
N ALA A 384 10.56 -0.92 -13.57
CA ALA A 384 10.20 -0.48 -14.91
C ALA A 384 8.72 -0.79 -15.16
N TRP A 385 8.01 0.17 -15.69
CA TRP A 385 6.59 0.00 -15.98
C TRP A 385 6.19 0.81 -17.21
N SER A 386 5.10 0.43 -17.85
CA SER A 386 4.49 1.25 -18.87
C SER A 386 2.97 1.15 -18.86
N SER A 387 2.33 2.14 -19.47
CA SER A 387 0.90 2.15 -19.75
C SER A 387 0.73 2.48 -21.22
N LEU A 388 0.39 1.49 -22.02
CA LEU A 388 0.31 1.55 -23.46
C LEU A 388 -1.14 1.54 -23.90
N GLN A 389 -1.50 2.41 -24.81
CA GLN A 389 -2.81 2.37 -25.46
C GLN A 389 -2.70 1.49 -26.70
N PHE A 390 -3.44 0.41 -26.69
CA PHE A 390 -3.48 -0.55 -27.80
C PHE A 390 -4.86 -0.49 -28.45
N ALA A 391 -5.01 -0.92 -29.67
CA ALA A 391 -6.22 -0.93 -30.50
C ALA A 391 -7.51 -0.49 -29.79
N GLY A 392 -8.08 0.63 -30.18
CA GLY A 392 -9.27 1.21 -29.55
C GLY A 392 -8.93 1.82 -28.18
N GLN A 393 -9.66 1.41 -27.14
CA GLN A 393 -9.47 1.88 -25.76
C GLN A 393 -8.81 0.84 -24.84
N THR A 394 -8.22 -0.22 -25.42
CA THR A 394 -7.53 -1.26 -24.66
C THR A 394 -6.24 -0.70 -24.10
N ARG A 395 -6.00 -0.90 -22.82
CA ARG A 395 -4.80 -0.49 -22.11
C ARG A 395 -3.99 -1.70 -21.68
N LEU A 396 -2.68 -1.66 -21.99
CA LEU A 396 -1.69 -2.66 -21.57
C LEU A 396 -0.75 -2.01 -20.56
N GLN A 397 -0.54 -2.67 -19.42
CA GLN A 397 0.32 -2.16 -18.35
C GLN A 397 1.32 -3.24 -17.90
N PRO A 398 2.42 -3.45 -18.65
CA PRO A 398 3.51 -4.31 -18.19
C PRO A 398 4.31 -3.62 -17.08
N TYR A 399 4.85 -4.42 -16.17
CA TYR A 399 5.74 -3.97 -15.12
C TYR A 399 6.80 -5.01 -14.77
N LEU A 400 7.94 -4.54 -14.28
CA LEU A 400 9.05 -5.35 -13.80
C LEU A 400 9.68 -4.70 -12.58
N ILE A 401 9.73 -5.42 -11.46
CA ILE A 401 10.41 -5.00 -10.23
C ILE A 401 11.54 -5.97 -9.97
N LEU A 402 12.75 -5.45 -9.81
CA LEU A 402 13.96 -6.21 -9.54
C LEU A 402 14.46 -5.90 -8.13
N ASN A 403 14.64 -6.92 -7.30
CA ASN A 403 15.42 -6.81 -6.07
C ASN A 403 16.89 -7.12 -6.39
N LEU A 404 17.76 -6.10 -6.33
CA LEU A 404 19.18 -6.23 -6.64
C LEU A 404 19.99 -6.90 -5.51
N VAL A 405 19.35 -7.14 -4.36
CA VAL A 405 19.99 -7.78 -3.21
C VAL A 405 20.01 -9.29 -3.34
N ASP A 406 18.89 -9.89 -3.69
CA ASP A 406 18.73 -11.35 -3.78
C ASP A 406 18.51 -11.86 -5.22
N ASN A 407 18.55 -10.95 -6.19
CA ASN A 407 18.35 -11.21 -7.62
C ASN A 407 16.96 -11.82 -7.92
N SER A 408 15.96 -11.52 -7.11
CA SER A 408 14.58 -11.86 -7.42
C SER A 408 13.87 -10.75 -8.19
N SER A 409 12.84 -11.12 -8.91
CA SER A 409 12.02 -10.15 -9.62
C SER A 409 10.55 -10.51 -9.59
N LEU A 410 9.73 -9.48 -9.77
CA LEU A 410 8.31 -9.62 -10.02
C LEU A 410 7.99 -8.94 -11.33
N ALA A 411 7.55 -9.73 -12.30
CA ALA A 411 7.12 -9.26 -13.62
C ALA A 411 5.63 -9.50 -13.81
N GLY A 412 4.96 -8.62 -14.51
CA GLY A 412 3.54 -8.83 -14.82
C GLY A 412 3.04 -7.95 -15.95
N LEU A 413 1.84 -8.28 -16.37
CA LEU A 413 1.08 -7.56 -17.38
C LEU A 413 -0.37 -7.47 -16.92
N HIS A 414 -0.90 -6.26 -16.91
CA HIS A 414 -2.33 -5.99 -16.75
C HIS A 414 -2.89 -5.48 -18.08
N ILE A 415 -4.08 -5.96 -18.43
CA ILE A 415 -4.81 -5.57 -19.63
C ILE A 415 -6.19 -5.16 -19.19
N SER A 416 -6.67 -4.00 -19.63
CA SER A 416 -8.07 -3.60 -19.47
C SER A 416 -8.64 -3.10 -20.79
N THR A 417 -9.92 -3.38 -21.03
CA THR A 417 -10.62 -3.01 -22.25
C THR A 417 -12.09 -2.74 -21.96
N PRO A 418 -12.63 -1.59 -22.37
CA PRO A 418 -14.08 -1.39 -22.35
C PRO A 418 -14.73 -2.34 -23.35
N LEU A 419 -15.83 -2.96 -22.94
CA LEU A 419 -16.62 -3.87 -23.77
C LEU A 419 -17.84 -3.15 -24.35
N SER A 420 -17.61 -2.07 -25.09
CA SER A 420 -18.63 -1.19 -25.62
C SER A 420 -19.64 -1.88 -26.55
N ALA A 421 -19.24 -3.00 -27.18
CA ALA A 421 -20.14 -3.84 -27.97
C ALA A 421 -21.28 -4.49 -27.14
N VAL A 422 -21.06 -4.67 -25.82
CA VAL A 422 -22.06 -5.23 -24.89
C VAL A 422 -22.69 -4.12 -24.07
N SER A 423 -21.86 -3.25 -23.51
CA SER A 423 -22.29 -2.07 -22.74
C SER A 423 -21.15 -1.08 -22.65
N GLU A 424 -21.43 0.21 -22.86
CA GLU A 424 -20.45 1.29 -22.63
C GLU A 424 -19.99 1.40 -21.17
N ARG A 425 -20.73 0.75 -20.25
CA ARG A 425 -20.49 0.73 -18.81
C ARG A 425 -19.70 -0.48 -18.34
N LEU A 426 -19.33 -1.38 -19.25
CA LEU A 426 -18.62 -2.63 -18.92
C LEU A 426 -17.16 -2.54 -19.35
N GLU A 427 -16.26 -2.74 -18.39
CA GLU A 427 -14.83 -2.90 -18.61
C GLU A 427 -14.41 -4.30 -18.20
N LEU A 428 -13.73 -5.03 -19.07
CA LEU A 428 -13.06 -6.27 -18.74
C LEU A 428 -11.60 -6.01 -18.44
N PHE A 429 -11.06 -6.75 -17.48
CA PHE A 429 -9.64 -6.73 -17.19
C PHE A 429 -9.10 -8.13 -16.94
N SER A 430 -7.83 -8.32 -17.25
CA SER A 430 -7.10 -9.53 -16.95
C SER A 430 -5.63 -9.23 -16.70
N GLY A 431 -4.94 -10.18 -16.12
CA GLY A 431 -3.50 -10.05 -15.97
C GLY A 431 -2.80 -11.32 -15.57
N ILE A 432 -1.49 -11.26 -15.74
CA ILE A 432 -0.54 -12.28 -15.36
C ILE A 432 0.58 -11.65 -14.56
N GLY A 433 1.08 -12.35 -13.55
CA GLY A 433 2.27 -11.97 -12.81
C GLY A 433 3.10 -13.18 -12.47
N ALA A 434 4.41 -13.00 -12.44
CA ALA A 434 5.37 -14.03 -12.11
C ALA A 434 6.39 -13.53 -11.11
N ALA A 435 6.55 -14.27 -10.00
CA ALA A 435 7.65 -14.09 -9.06
C ALA A 435 8.81 -15.00 -9.52
N LEU A 436 9.91 -14.38 -9.91
CA LEU A 436 11.10 -15.03 -10.43
C LEU A 436 12.23 -14.94 -9.41
N GLY A 437 12.97 -16.02 -9.23
CA GLY A 437 14.06 -16.13 -8.27
C GLY A 437 14.07 -17.48 -7.55
N SER A 438 14.96 -17.61 -6.57
CA SER A 438 14.98 -18.81 -5.73
C SER A 438 13.78 -18.86 -4.79
N ALA A 439 13.37 -20.06 -4.38
CA ALA A 439 12.20 -20.26 -3.52
C ALA A 439 12.31 -19.57 -2.13
N ASP A 440 13.51 -19.14 -1.75
CA ASP A 440 13.81 -18.40 -0.53
C ASP A 440 14.15 -16.92 -0.80
N SER A 441 13.88 -16.40 -2.00
CA SER A 441 13.99 -14.99 -2.35
C SER A 441 12.77 -14.19 -1.91
N GLU A 442 12.90 -12.86 -1.86
CA GLU A 442 11.83 -11.97 -1.38
C GLU A 442 10.51 -12.18 -2.12
N PHE A 443 10.51 -12.16 -3.46
CA PHE A 443 9.27 -12.25 -4.22
C PHE A 443 8.68 -13.65 -4.30
N ALA A 444 9.47 -14.70 -4.04
CA ALA A 444 9.00 -16.07 -3.98
C ALA A 444 8.83 -16.63 -2.56
N LEU A 445 9.00 -15.79 -1.54
CA LEU A 445 9.20 -16.16 -0.14
C LEU A 445 8.15 -17.14 0.41
N PHE A 446 6.89 -16.95 0.04
CA PHE A 446 5.79 -17.76 0.52
C PHE A 446 5.24 -18.74 -0.51
N GLY A 447 6.08 -19.08 -1.47
CA GLY A 447 5.76 -20.04 -2.51
C GLY A 447 5.01 -19.44 -3.69
N GLN A 448 4.97 -18.13 -3.84
CA GLN A 448 4.42 -17.51 -5.04
C GLN A 448 5.29 -17.85 -6.25
N SER A 449 4.63 -18.11 -7.36
CA SER A 449 5.31 -18.40 -8.62
C SER A 449 4.64 -17.63 -9.76
N VAL A 450 3.53 -18.16 -10.27
CA VAL A 450 2.76 -17.49 -11.34
C VAL A 450 1.34 -17.29 -10.86
N GLY A 451 0.77 -16.17 -11.18
CA GLY A 451 -0.61 -15.89 -10.91
C GLY A 451 -1.30 -15.30 -12.13
N LEU A 452 -2.57 -15.59 -12.25
CA LEU A 452 -3.48 -15.10 -13.28
C LEU A 452 -4.71 -14.52 -12.64
N TYR A 453 -5.29 -13.51 -13.24
CA TYR A 453 -6.60 -12.99 -12.85
C TYR A 453 -7.41 -12.55 -14.07
N LEU A 454 -8.71 -12.59 -13.91
CA LEU A 454 -9.70 -12.12 -14.85
C LEU A 454 -10.86 -11.52 -14.08
N GLY A 455 -11.36 -10.39 -14.53
CA GLY A 455 -12.48 -9.73 -13.87
C GLY A 455 -13.15 -8.69 -14.73
N PHE A 456 -14.13 -8.04 -14.14
CA PHE A 456 -14.83 -6.94 -14.78
C PHE A 456 -15.17 -5.81 -13.79
N ASN A 457 -15.34 -4.62 -14.32
CA ASN A 457 -15.97 -3.49 -13.68
C ASN A 457 -17.23 -3.13 -14.46
N TYR A 458 -18.32 -2.86 -13.74
CA TYR A 458 -19.54 -2.36 -14.31
C TYR A 458 -19.91 -1.04 -13.62
N TYR A 459 -19.97 0.00 -14.40
CA TYR A 459 -20.24 1.38 -13.93
C TYR A 459 -21.74 1.69 -14.08
N LEU A 460 -22.38 2.08 -12.97
CA LEU A 460 -23.81 2.41 -12.89
C LEU A 460 -24.05 3.92 -12.95
#